data_eb12c24f256a8f2498348955185e4ed3
#
_entry.id   eb12c24f256a8f2498348955185e4ed3
#
_cell.length_a   1.000
_cell.length_b   1.000
_cell.length_c   1.000
_cell.angle_alpha   90.00
_cell.angle_beta   90.00
_cell.angle_gamma   90.00
#
_symmetry.space_group_name_H-M   'P 1'
#
loop_
_entity.id
_entity.type
_entity.pdbx_description
1 polymer ?
#
loop_
_entity_poly.entity_id
_entity_poly.type
_entity_poly.pdbx_seq_one_letter_code
_entity_poly.pdbx_strand_id
1 'polypeptide(L)'
;MKIAVIGAGISGNYAAYKLSKNHEVTVFEKRERLGGHSATIDVDYDGQQIAVDTGFIVYNELNYPGLTRLFAELDVETNQSNMSFAFSSAYNIKSGGLEWSGDSMDTIFAQRMNLFRPSFWMMLKEILRFNKIANYGDLSTDASESLGNWLKRHKFSESFKNNYLIPMGAAIWSTPSKAMNDFPAKSFLNFFINHKLTYQDRPVWRTVKGGSREYVKKLVAKTSADFKVNSEVTKVTRRDAKVQVYINNENVFETFDAVIFAAHTNQTLSLLNDADAQEQKILSDIKYLPNQVYLHRDRRLMPKREKVWSAWNYLHDKDEKNNIIVTVSYWMNRLQNINKKYPLFVTLNPPEPPASELTFGYFEYDHPQFDRNAFAAQSNLSSIQGNRNSWFCGAWAGFGFHEDGLQSAQRIVTDIESRDYVETIANAS
;
A
#
# COMPACT_ATOMS: atom_id res chain seq x y z
N MET A 1 -16.28 -22.24 -16.12
CA MET A 1 -14.92 -22.79 -15.79
C MET A 1 -14.79 -23.03 -14.28
N LYS A 2 -13.86 -23.91 -13.90
CA LYS A 2 -13.39 -24.07 -12.53
C LYS A 2 -12.10 -23.25 -12.35
N ILE A 3 -12.11 -22.24 -11.49
CA ILE A 3 -11.03 -21.23 -11.37
C ILE A 3 -10.43 -21.29 -9.97
N ALA A 4 -9.10 -21.42 -9.88
CA ALA A 4 -8.35 -21.25 -8.65
C ALA A 4 -7.91 -19.78 -8.47
N VAL A 5 -8.11 -19.22 -7.29
CA VAL A 5 -7.57 -17.89 -6.91
C VAL A 5 -6.59 -18.09 -5.77
N ILE A 6 -5.33 -17.66 -5.94
CA ILE A 6 -4.28 -17.83 -4.94
C ILE A 6 -4.02 -16.49 -4.25
N GLY A 7 -4.41 -16.41 -2.98
CA GLY A 7 -4.35 -15.22 -2.15
C GLY A 7 -5.69 -14.50 -2.01
N ALA A 8 -6.11 -14.27 -0.76
CA ALA A 8 -7.36 -13.63 -0.38
C ALA A 8 -7.17 -12.16 0.08
N GLY A 9 -6.28 -11.41 -0.58
CA GLY A 9 -6.19 -9.96 -0.48
C GLY A 9 -7.32 -9.28 -1.28
N ILE A 10 -7.29 -7.95 -1.40
CA ILE A 10 -8.30 -7.19 -2.14
C ILE A 10 -8.45 -7.68 -3.58
N SER A 11 -7.36 -8.01 -4.26
CA SER A 11 -7.38 -8.46 -5.66
C SER A 11 -8.06 -9.82 -5.80
N GLY A 12 -7.67 -10.81 -4.98
CA GLY A 12 -8.25 -12.15 -5.03
C GLY A 12 -9.71 -12.16 -4.60
N ASN A 13 -10.04 -11.46 -3.53
CA ASN A 13 -11.42 -11.35 -3.05
C ASN A 13 -12.33 -10.66 -4.07
N TYR A 14 -11.86 -9.61 -4.75
CA TYR A 14 -12.62 -8.92 -5.78
C TYR A 14 -12.81 -9.82 -7.02
N ALA A 15 -11.75 -10.49 -7.47
CA ALA A 15 -11.85 -11.45 -8.59
C ALA A 15 -12.85 -12.57 -8.26
N ALA A 16 -12.75 -13.17 -7.08
CA ALA A 16 -13.68 -14.20 -6.62
C ALA A 16 -15.13 -13.70 -6.57
N TYR A 17 -15.35 -12.50 -6.00
CA TYR A 17 -16.69 -11.89 -5.91
C TYR A 17 -17.34 -11.69 -7.29
N LYS A 18 -16.58 -11.28 -8.29
CA LYS A 18 -17.13 -11.03 -9.63
C LYS A 18 -17.29 -12.32 -10.41
N LEU A 19 -16.26 -13.19 -10.42
CA LEU A 19 -16.24 -14.42 -11.25
C LEU A 19 -17.17 -15.53 -10.71
N SER A 20 -17.37 -15.61 -9.38
CA SER A 20 -18.23 -16.66 -8.81
C SER A 20 -19.72 -16.54 -9.18
N LYS A 21 -20.12 -15.50 -9.90
CA LYS A 21 -21.45 -15.35 -10.47
C LYS A 21 -21.68 -16.32 -11.65
N ASN A 22 -20.63 -16.62 -12.41
CA ASN A 22 -20.68 -17.37 -13.65
C ASN A 22 -19.74 -18.60 -13.67
N HIS A 23 -18.86 -18.73 -12.67
CA HIS A 23 -17.81 -19.75 -12.60
C HIS A 23 -17.78 -20.42 -11.22
N GLU A 24 -17.26 -21.64 -11.16
CA GLU A 24 -16.89 -22.31 -9.91
C GLU A 24 -15.54 -21.77 -9.45
N VAL A 25 -15.51 -21.00 -8.37
CA VAL A 25 -14.29 -20.33 -7.89
C VAL A 25 -13.88 -20.86 -6.53
N THR A 26 -12.63 -21.29 -6.41
CA THR A 26 -12.00 -21.65 -5.12
C THR A 26 -10.87 -20.69 -4.81
N VAL A 27 -10.93 -20.07 -3.64
CA VAL A 27 -9.90 -19.15 -3.15
C VAL A 27 -9.04 -19.84 -2.10
N PHE A 28 -7.73 -19.87 -2.32
CA PHE A 28 -6.76 -20.43 -1.37
C PHE A 28 -6.05 -19.31 -0.62
N GLU A 29 -6.09 -19.35 0.71
CA GLU A 29 -5.41 -18.42 1.59
C GLU A 29 -4.59 -19.19 2.63
N LYS A 30 -3.30 -18.87 2.73
CA LYS A 30 -2.38 -19.55 3.66
C LYS A 30 -2.61 -19.18 5.13
N ARG A 31 -3.16 -18.01 5.40
CA ARG A 31 -3.46 -17.54 6.76
C ARG A 31 -4.84 -18.03 7.21
N GLU A 32 -5.08 -17.97 8.51
CA GLU A 32 -6.40 -18.25 9.10
C GLU A 32 -7.47 -17.19 8.79
N ARG A 33 -7.05 -16.01 8.29
CA ARG A 33 -7.94 -14.89 8.00
C ARG A 33 -7.86 -14.46 6.53
N LEU A 34 -8.99 -14.03 6.00
CA LEU A 34 -9.10 -13.38 4.69
C LEU A 34 -8.78 -11.88 4.79
N GLY A 35 -8.49 -11.24 3.65
CA GLY A 35 -8.33 -9.79 3.53
C GLY A 35 -6.90 -9.31 3.26
N GLY A 36 -5.88 -10.15 3.45
CA GLY A 36 -4.49 -9.73 3.21
C GLY A 36 -4.11 -8.52 4.07
N HIS A 37 -3.80 -7.37 3.44
CA HIS A 37 -3.50 -6.10 4.13
C HIS A 37 -4.74 -5.42 4.75
N SER A 38 -5.96 -5.87 4.51
CA SER A 38 -7.13 -5.49 5.31
C SER A 38 -7.11 -6.25 6.62
N ALA A 39 -6.23 -5.81 7.52
CA ALA A 39 -5.88 -6.46 8.76
C ALA A 39 -6.32 -5.60 9.95
N THR A 40 -7.45 -5.95 10.53
CA THR A 40 -7.97 -5.30 11.75
C THR A 40 -7.69 -6.19 12.96
N ILE A 41 -7.08 -5.62 13.99
CA ILE A 41 -6.73 -6.28 15.25
C ILE A 41 -7.63 -5.74 16.35
N ASP A 42 -8.20 -6.61 17.15
CA ASP A 42 -8.93 -6.22 18.35
C ASP A 42 -7.94 -6.06 19.51
N VAL A 43 -7.82 -4.85 19.99
CA VAL A 43 -6.95 -4.48 21.11
C VAL A 43 -7.77 -4.43 22.38
N ASP A 44 -7.35 -5.17 23.41
CA ASP A 44 -7.83 -4.93 24.76
C ASP A 44 -7.00 -3.80 25.38
N TYR A 45 -7.58 -2.61 25.41
CA TYR A 45 -6.95 -1.45 26.02
C TYR A 45 -7.50 -1.24 27.44
N ASP A 46 -6.89 -1.90 28.42
CA ASP A 46 -7.29 -1.83 29.83
C ASP A 46 -8.81 -2.12 30.03
N GLY A 47 -9.30 -3.18 29.39
CA GLY A 47 -10.70 -3.64 29.43
C GLY A 47 -11.61 -3.02 28.35
N GLN A 48 -11.10 -2.08 27.53
CA GLN A 48 -11.83 -1.52 26.38
C GLN A 48 -11.40 -2.20 25.09
N GLN A 49 -12.34 -2.87 24.41
CA GLN A 49 -12.06 -3.48 23.11
C GLN A 49 -12.08 -2.41 22.01
N ILE A 50 -10.99 -2.31 21.22
CA ILE A 50 -10.82 -1.32 20.16
C ILE A 50 -10.31 -2.03 18.89
N ALA A 51 -11.03 -1.90 17.79
CA ALA A 51 -10.63 -2.40 16.48
C ALA A 51 -9.65 -1.44 15.80
N VAL A 52 -8.45 -1.93 15.47
CA VAL A 52 -7.37 -1.11 14.89
C VAL A 52 -6.84 -1.76 13.61
N ASP A 53 -6.84 -1.03 12.52
CA ASP A 53 -6.23 -1.47 11.26
C ASP A 53 -4.71 -1.31 11.29
N THR A 54 -4.00 -2.35 10.85
CA THR A 54 -2.53 -2.35 10.80
C THR A 54 -1.96 -2.33 9.38
N GLY A 55 -2.81 -2.44 8.35
CA GLY A 55 -2.43 -2.39 6.94
C GLY A 55 -3.21 -1.33 6.17
N PHE A 56 -4.31 -1.71 5.50
CA PHE A 56 -5.17 -0.74 4.82
C PHE A 56 -6.04 0.02 5.84
N ILE A 57 -5.93 1.36 5.87
CA ILE A 57 -6.56 2.21 6.88
C ILE A 57 -7.53 3.22 6.25
N VAL A 58 -7.11 3.90 5.19
CA VAL A 58 -7.82 5.05 4.63
C VAL A 58 -7.91 5.01 3.10
N TYR A 59 -8.96 5.63 2.57
CA TYR A 59 -9.18 5.85 1.14
C TYR A 59 -9.88 7.20 0.92
N ASN A 60 -9.99 7.65 -0.32
CA ASN A 60 -10.83 8.77 -0.70
C ASN A 60 -11.56 8.45 -2.02
N GLU A 61 -12.72 9.07 -2.22
CA GLU A 61 -13.60 8.74 -3.32
C GLU A 61 -13.03 9.14 -4.70
N LEU A 62 -12.16 10.15 -4.71
CA LEU A 62 -11.53 10.67 -5.95
C LEU A 62 -10.53 9.67 -6.53
N ASN A 63 -9.65 9.13 -5.68
CA ASN A 63 -8.52 8.28 -6.08
C ASN A 63 -8.82 6.78 -6.01
N TYR A 64 -9.93 6.42 -5.34
CA TYR A 64 -10.36 5.03 -5.14
C TYR A 64 -11.77 4.78 -5.72
N PRO A 65 -12.00 5.10 -7.02
CA PRO A 65 -13.35 4.98 -7.60
C PRO A 65 -13.86 3.54 -7.65
N GLY A 66 -13.00 2.57 -7.85
CA GLY A 66 -13.35 1.15 -7.84
C GLY A 66 -13.75 0.69 -6.45
N LEU A 67 -12.94 1.03 -5.44
CA LEU A 67 -13.22 0.70 -4.04
C LEU A 67 -14.48 1.41 -3.55
N THR A 68 -14.70 2.66 -3.93
CA THR A 68 -15.91 3.42 -3.62
C THR A 68 -17.16 2.73 -4.16
N ARG A 69 -17.13 2.28 -5.42
CA ARG A 69 -18.24 1.50 -6.00
C ARG A 69 -18.44 0.18 -5.28
N LEU A 70 -17.36 -0.54 -4.99
CA LEU A 70 -17.44 -1.81 -4.27
C LEU A 70 -18.05 -1.62 -2.88
N PHE A 71 -17.65 -0.57 -2.15
CA PHE A 71 -18.21 -0.27 -0.83
C PHE A 71 -19.71 0.09 -0.89
N ALA A 72 -20.13 0.81 -1.92
CA ALA A 72 -21.54 1.08 -2.17
C ALA A 72 -22.33 -0.22 -2.50
N GLU A 73 -21.80 -1.10 -3.37
CA GLU A 73 -22.41 -2.40 -3.69
C GLU A 73 -22.55 -3.30 -2.45
N LEU A 74 -21.61 -3.23 -1.53
CA LEU A 74 -21.56 -4.03 -0.32
C LEU A 74 -22.24 -3.36 0.89
N ASP A 75 -22.72 -2.13 0.75
CA ASP A 75 -23.27 -1.32 1.85
C ASP A 75 -22.30 -1.18 3.03
N VAL A 76 -21.04 -0.82 2.72
CA VAL A 76 -19.98 -0.65 3.73
C VAL A 76 -20.09 0.73 4.38
N GLU A 77 -20.28 0.76 5.71
CA GLU A 77 -20.25 2.01 6.46
C GLU A 77 -18.85 2.57 6.60
N THR A 78 -18.70 3.89 6.40
CA THR A 78 -17.42 4.58 6.50
C THR A 78 -17.53 5.90 7.24
N ASN A 79 -16.46 6.31 7.92
CA ASN A 79 -16.36 7.58 8.60
C ASN A 79 -15.34 8.49 7.91
N GLN A 80 -15.47 9.81 8.07
CA GLN A 80 -14.42 10.74 7.68
C GLN A 80 -13.15 10.47 8.48
N SER A 81 -12.00 10.59 7.82
CA SER A 81 -10.68 10.41 8.41
C SER A 81 -9.83 11.68 8.23
N ASN A 82 -8.70 11.71 8.90
CA ASN A 82 -7.72 12.78 8.81
C ASN A 82 -6.44 12.27 8.11
N MET A 83 -5.89 13.09 7.22
CA MET A 83 -4.68 12.73 6.46
C MET A 83 -3.64 13.85 6.59
N SER A 84 -3.33 14.22 7.82
CA SER A 84 -2.27 15.18 8.14
C SER A 84 -0.91 14.52 8.21
N PHE A 85 0.14 15.30 7.95
CA PHE A 85 1.52 14.86 7.95
C PHE A 85 2.38 15.72 8.88
N ALA A 86 3.24 15.06 9.66
CA ALA A 86 4.26 15.69 10.47
C ALA A 86 5.65 15.14 10.15
N PHE A 87 6.63 16.01 10.29
CA PHE A 87 8.05 15.69 10.24
C PHE A 87 8.69 15.97 11.58
N SER A 88 9.45 15.01 12.09
CA SER A 88 10.26 15.15 13.28
C SER A 88 11.65 14.58 13.03
N SER A 89 12.67 15.39 13.22
CA SER A 89 14.08 14.96 13.20
C SER A 89 14.66 15.17 14.59
N ALA A 90 14.82 14.07 15.32
CA ALA A 90 15.39 14.08 16.66
C ALA A 90 16.92 14.32 16.68
N TYR A 91 17.60 14.11 15.54
CA TYR A 91 19.05 13.98 15.45
C TYR A 91 19.87 15.21 15.71
N ASN A 92 19.38 16.38 15.38
CA ASN A 92 20.10 17.59 15.70
C ASN A 92 19.74 18.10 17.10
N ILE A 93 19.89 17.24 18.11
CA ILE A 93 19.66 17.63 19.51
C ILE A 93 20.51 18.83 19.88
N LYS A 94 21.75 18.95 19.38
CA LYS A 94 22.61 20.12 19.58
C LYS A 94 22.07 21.41 18.93
N SER A 95 21.30 21.31 17.85
CA SER A 95 20.62 22.42 17.18
C SER A 95 19.11 22.47 17.46
N GLY A 96 18.61 21.65 18.40
CA GLY A 96 17.21 21.63 18.83
C GLY A 96 16.26 20.86 17.90
N GLY A 97 16.78 20.00 17.00
CA GLY A 97 15.97 19.21 16.05
C GLY A 97 15.13 20.07 15.10
N LEU A 98 14.27 19.42 14.34
CA LEU A 98 13.25 20.08 13.52
C LEU A 98 11.94 19.32 13.65
N GLU A 99 10.89 19.99 14.15
CA GLU A 99 9.55 19.43 14.19
C GLU A 99 8.54 20.42 13.62
N TRP A 100 7.68 19.94 12.75
CA TRP A 100 6.59 20.71 12.17
C TRP A 100 5.48 19.78 11.63
N SER A 101 4.27 20.32 11.49
CA SER A 101 3.15 19.65 10.83
C SER A 101 2.44 20.62 9.88
N GLY A 102 1.96 20.09 8.77
CA GLY A 102 1.24 20.86 7.75
C GLY A 102 -0.24 21.14 8.05
N ASP A 103 -0.71 20.87 9.26
CA ASP A 103 -2.14 20.92 9.62
C ASP A 103 -2.67 22.36 9.74
N SER A 104 -1.84 23.28 10.26
CA SER A 104 -2.18 24.69 10.44
C SER A 104 -0.91 25.55 10.58
N MET A 105 -1.05 26.89 10.49
CA MET A 105 0.06 27.79 10.75
C MET A 105 0.64 27.62 12.15
N ASP A 106 -0.18 27.31 13.14
CA ASP A 106 0.26 27.10 14.51
C ASP A 106 1.05 25.79 14.67
N THR A 107 0.76 24.75 13.90
CA THR A 107 1.51 23.49 13.89
C THR A 107 2.75 23.55 13.01
N ILE A 108 2.75 24.32 11.92
CA ILE A 108 3.95 24.62 11.12
C ILE A 108 5.02 25.28 12.02
N PHE A 109 4.61 26.22 12.87
CA PHE A 109 5.49 26.94 13.80
C PHE A 109 5.35 26.45 15.25
N ALA A 110 4.93 25.20 15.47
CA ALA A 110 4.87 24.63 16.83
C ALA A 110 6.22 24.70 17.55
N GLN A 111 7.32 24.47 16.82
CA GLN A 111 8.66 24.79 17.27
C GLN A 111 8.95 26.26 16.94
N ARG A 112 8.70 27.18 17.90
CA ARG A 112 8.79 28.63 17.70
C ARG A 112 10.12 29.11 17.14
N MET A 113 11.23 28.39 17.43
CA MET A 113 12.55 28.69 16.85
C MET A 113 12.59 28.60 15.33
N ASN A 114 11.65 27.89 14.69
CA ASN A 114 11.55 27.81 13.23
C ASN A 114 11.23 29.18 12.59
N LEU A 115 10.62 30.10 13.33
CA LEU A 115 10.42 31.50 12.89
C LEU A 115 11.74 32.21 12.56
N PHE A 116 12.82 31.82 13.23
CA PHE A 116 14.14 32.43 13.10
C PHE A 116 15.11 31.59 12.26
N ARG A 117 14.64 30.52 11.60
CA ARG A 117 15.45 29.64 10.76
C ARG A 117 15.29 29.96 9.28
N PRO A 118 16.26 30.60 8.60
CA PRO A 118 16.16 30.91 7.15
C PRO A 118 15.94 29.67 6.28
N SER A 119 16.56 28.53 6.63
CA SER A 119 16.39 27.27 5.91
C SER A 119 14.96 26.72 6.00
N PHE A 120 14.25 26.99 7.10
CA PHE A 120 12.85 26.60 7.24
C PHE A 120 11.93 27.44 6.35
N TRP A 121 12.14 28.75 6.30
CA TRP A 121 11.43 29.64 5.38
C TRP A 121 11.71 29.30 3.90
N MET A 122 12.96 28.95 3.58
CA MET A 122 13.34 28.49 2.27
C MET A 122 12.54 27.21 1.89
N MET A 123 12.46 26.24 2.81
CA MET A 123 11.67 25.02 2.63
C MET A 123 10.19 25.35 2.34
N LEU A 124 9.57 26.21 3.15
CA LEU A 124 8.16 26.60 2.95
C LEU A 124 7.94 27.27 1.59
N LYS A 125 8.84 28.18 1.18
CA LYS A 125 8.79 28.80 -0.16
C LYS A 125 8.93 27.78 -1.26
N GLU A 126 9.80 26.80 -1.08
CA GLU A 126 10.04 25.75 -2.08
C GLU A 126 8.91 24.72 -2.14
N ILE A 127 8.16 24.49 -1.06
CA ILE A 127 6.90 23.72 -1.11
C ILE A 127 5.91 24.38 -2.08
N LEU A 128 5.71 25.71 -1.96
CA LEU A 128 4.82 26.43 -2.87
C LEU A 128 5.33 26.43 -4.32
N ARG A 129 6.65 26.55 -4.51
CA ARG A 129 7.28 26.48 -5.83
C ARG A 129 7.13 25.08 -6.45
N PHE A 130 7.35 24.03 -5.66
CA PHE A 130 7.15 22.66 -6.10
C PHE A 130 5.71 22.41 -6.54
N ASN A 131 4.74 22.81 -5.72
CA ASN A 131 3.33 22.67 -6.05
C ASN A 131 2.97 23.40 -7.35
N LYS A 132 3.52 24.60 -7.59
CA LYS A 132 3.32 25.34 -8.83
C LYS A 132 3.93 24.62 -10.04
N ILE A 133 5.17 24.12 -9.92
CA ILE A 133 5.83 23.39 -11.02
C ILE A 133 5.08 22.09 -11.31
N ALA A 134 4.70 21.32 -10.28
CA ALA A 134 3.98 20.07 -10.45
C ALA A 134 2.62 20.27 -11.14
N ASN A 135 1.86 21.31 -10.75
CA ASN A 135 0.49 21.50 -11.25
C ASN A 135 0.42 22.19 -12.60
N TYR A 136 1.37 23.07 -12.91
CA TYR A 136 1.29 23.98 -14.07
C TYR A 136 2.56 24.01 -14.92
N GLY A 137 3.61 23.31 -14.50
CA GLY A 137 4.86 23.24 -15.24
C GLY A 137 4.79 22.25 -16.40
N ASP A 138 5.78 22.34 -17.30
CA ASP A 138 5.99 21.32 -18.30
C ASP A 138 6.54 20.05 -17.63
N LEU A 139 5.71 19.02 -17.53
CA LEU A 139 6.07 17.70 -17.03
C LEU A 139 6.66 16.81 -18.14
N SER A 140 7.14 17.39 -19.26
CA SER A 140 7.92 16.67 -20.26
C SER A 140 9.27 16.23 -19.67
N THR A 141 9.18 15.43 -18.62
CA THR A 141 10.33 14.72 -18.07
C THR A 141 10.59 13.51 -18.94
N ASP A 142 11.85 13.30 -19.31
CA ASP A 142 12.28 11.99 -19.81
C ASP A 142 11.76 10.91 -18.84
N ALA A 143 11.10 9.90 -19.37
CA ALA A 143 10.58 8.79 -18.56
C ALA A 143 11.69 8.11 -17.73
N SER A 144 12.95 8.31 -18.13
CA SER A 144 14.13 7.79 -17.45
C SER A 144 14.69 8.73 -16.38
N GLU A 145 14.21 9.98 -16.23
CA GLU A 145 14.74 10.92 -15.23
C GLU A 145 14.37 10.48 -13.80
N SER A 146 15.38 10.36 -12.92
CA SER A 146 15.13 10.09 -11.50
C SER A 146 14.68 11.34 -10.74
N LEU A 147 13.95 11.15 -9.64
CA LEU A 147 13.49 12.23 -8.77
C LEU A 147 14.67 13.08 -8.25
N GLY A 148 15.78 12.45 -7.87
CA GLY A 148 16.99 13.16 -7.43
C GLY A 148 17.57 14.07 -8.51
N ASN A 149 17.64 13.61 -9.77
CA ASN A 149 18.12 14.40 -10.90
C ASN A 149 17.14 15.55 -11.22
N TRP A 150 15.85 15.27 -11.21
CA TRP A 150 14.81 16.28 -11.41
C TRP A 150 14.90 17.38 -10.36
N LEU A 151 15.02 17.03 -9.06
CA LEU A 151 15.17 17.98 -7.96
C LEU A 151 16.44 18.82 -8.10
N LYS A 152 17.56 18.22 -8.51
CA LYS A 152 18.82 18.91 -8.78
C LYS A 152 18.71 19.88 -9.95
N ARG A 153 18.12 19.45 -11.06
CA ARG A 153 17.88 20.29 -12.26
C ARG A 153 17.02 21.52 -11.94
N HIS A 154 16.00 21.34 -11.09
CA HIS A 154 15.15 22.41 -10.62
C HIS A 154 15.75 23.20 -9.44
N LYS A 155 16.99 22.90 -9.00
CA LYS A 155 17.72 23.62 -7.94
C LYS A 155 16.93 23.73 -6.64
N PHE A 156 16.33 22.62 -6.18
CA PHE A 156 15.71 22.53 -4.86
C PHE A 156 16.76 22.39 -3.76
N SER A 157 16.56 23.06 -2.62
CA SER A 157 17.47 23.02 -1.49
C SER A 157 17.45 21.68 -0.77
N GLU A 158 18.55 21.37 -0.06
CA GLU A 158 18.62 20.19 0.81
C GLU A 158 17.56 20.24 1.93
N SER A 159 17.22 21.46 2.42
CA SER A 159 16.17 21.61 3.41
C SER A 159 14.81 21.14 2.91
N PHE A 160 14.42 21.50 1.68
CA PHE A 160 13.19 21.06 1.05
C PHE A 160 13.21 19.55 0.80
N LYS A 161 14.29 19.03 0.21
CA LYS A 161 14.42 17.61 -0.11
C LYS A 161 14.34 16.73 1.13
N ASN A 162 15.14 17.04 2.16
CA ASN A 162 15.36 16.17 3.30
C ASN A 162 14.36 16.35 4.45
N ASN A 163 13.65 17.50 4.52
CA ASN A 163 12.71 17.78 5.61
C ASN A 163 11.25 17.85 5.15
N TYR A 164 10.98 17.61 3.85
CA TYR A 164 9.63 17.60 3.31
C TYR A 164 9.41 16.52 2.26
N LEU A 165 10.00 16.64 1.04
CA LEU A 165 9.57 15.85 -0.12
C LEU A 165 9.98 14.39 -0.03
N ILE A 166 11.26 14.12 0.23
CA ILE A 166 11.78 12.74 0.35
C ILE A 166 11.15 12.02 1.54
N PRO A 167 11.03 12.63 2.75
CA PRO A 167 10.29 12.07 3.86
C PRO A 167 8.84 11.70 3.52
N MET A 168 8.13 12.59 2.83
CA MET A 168 6.74 12.33 2.45
C MET A 168 6.64 11.16 1.47
N GLY A 169 7.49 11.11 0.44
CA GLY A 169 7.54 9.98 -0.48
C GLY A 169 7.92 8.68 0.23
N ALA A 170 8.94 8.71 1.09
CA ALA A 170 9.37 7.55 1.87
C ALA A 170 8.25 7.02 2.77
N ALA A 171 7.46 7.90 3.39
CA ALA A 171 6.29 7.50 4.20
C ALA A 171 5.18 6.87 3.35
N ILE A 172 4.92 7.41 2.15
CA ILE A 172 3.86 6.92 1.25
C ILE A 172 4.15 5.49 0.77
N TRP A 173 5.40 5.21 0.34
CA TRP A 173 5.78 3.92 -0.24
C TRP A 173 6.58 3.00 0.69
N SER A 174 6.76 3.37 1.96
CA SER A 174 7.62 2.63 2.92
C SER A 174 9.00 2.31 2.32
N THR A 175 9.54 3.26 1.56
CA THR A 175 10.79 3.13 0.80
C THR A 175 11.90 3.91 1.49
N PRO A 176 13.12 3.36 1.63
CA PRO A 176 14.23 4.10 2.21
C PRO A 176 14.50 5.43 1.48
N SER A 177 14.79 6.50 2.23
CA SER A 177 14.99 7.86 1.68
C SER A 177 16.03 7.91 0.56
N LYS A 178 17.08 7.07 0.60
CA LYS A 178 18.09 6.98 -0.44
C LYS A 178 17.50 6.47 -1.75
N ALA A 179 16.67 5.43 -1.68
CA ALA A 179 16.03 4.83 -2.86
C ALA A 179 14.97 5.76 -3.48
N MET A 180 14.38 6.68 -2.70
CA MET A 180 13.47 7.69 -3.24
C MET A 180 14.12 8.63 -4.27
N ASN A 181 15.44 8.83 -4.21
CA ASN A 181 16.14 9.63 -5.23
C ASN A 181 16.19 8.94 -6.60
N ASP A 182 16.13 7.61 -6.63
CA ASP A 182 16.15 6.80 -7.85
C ASP A 182 14.74 6.54 -8.41
N PHE A 183 13.71 6.94 -7.67
CA PHE A 183 12.31 6.82 -8.09
C PHE A 183 12.08 7.62 -9.38
N PRO A 184 11.33 7.10 -10.39
CA PRO A 184 11.05 7.84 -11.61
C PRO A 184 10.30 9.15 -11.32
N ALA A 185 10.87 10.29 -11.70
CA ALA A 185 10.32 11.61 -11.41
C ALA A 185 8.89 11.78 -11.93
N LYS A 186 8.64 11.33 -13.14
CA LYS A 186 7.31 11.41 -13.79
C LYS A 186 6.24 10.67 -12.97
N SER A 187 6.54 9.45 -12.52
CA SER A 187 5.60 8.64 -11.71
C SER A 187 5.34 9.29 -10.36
N PHE A 188 6.39 9.81 -9.72
CA PHE A 188 6.29 10.53 -8.45
C PHE A 188 5.40 11.79 -8.58
N LEU A 189 5.66 12.63 -9.57
CA LEU A 189 4.90 13.86 -9.79
C LEU A 189 3.44 13.56 -10.13
N ASN A 190 3.19 12.61 -11.02
CA ASN A 190 1.84 12.19 -11.38
C ASN A 190 1.06 11.69 -10.15
N PHE A 191 1.71 10.93 -9.28
CA PHE A 191 1.07 10.48 -8.04
C PHE A 191 0.69 11.66 -7.14
N PHE A 192 1.60 12.62 -6.93
CA PHE A 192 1.35 13.80 -6.11
C PHE A 192 0.21 14.68 -6.66
N ILE A 193 0.15 14.82 -7.98
CA ILE A 193 -0.92 15.56 -8.67
C ILE A 193 -2.26 14.81 -8.54
N ASN A 194 -2.29 13.54 -8.90
CA ASN A 194 -3.49 12.72 -8.87
C ASN A 194 -4.12 12.64 -7.47
N HIS A 195 -3.29 12.53 -6.43
CA HIS A 195 -3.74 12.50 -5.04
C HIS A 195 -3.95 13.91 -4.45
N LYS A 196 -3.89 14.95 -5.28
CA LYS A 196 -4.03 16.35 -4.88
C LYS A 196 -3.14 16.78 -3.71
N LEU A 197 -1.98 16.13 -3.54
CA LEU A 197 -1.03 16.48 -2.48
C LEU A 197 -0.39 17.85 -2.69
N THR A 198 -0.36 18.33 -3.94
CA THR A 198 0.14 19.64 -4.37
C THR A 198 -0.94 20.73 -4.36
N TYR A 199 -2.19 20.41 -4.05
CA TYR A 199 -3.32 21.33 -4.07
C TYR A 199 -3.76 21.70 -2.65
N GLN A 200 -4.44 22.85 -2.53
CA GLN A 200 -5.09 23.26 -1.28
C GLN A 200 -6.42 22.54 -1.08
N ASP A 201 -7.14 22.31 -2.19
CA ASP A 201 -8.40 21.54 -2.23
C ASP A 201 -8.08 20.04 -2.20
N ARG A 202 -7.95 19.51 -1.00
CA ARG A 202 -7.63 18.09 -0.76
C ARG A 202 -8.91 17.25 -0.69
N PRO A 203 -8.87 15.99 -1.17
CA PRO A 203 -10.01 15.10 -1.07
C PRO A 203 -10.33 14.79 0.41
N VAL A 204 -11.60 14.53 0.67
CA VAL A 204 -12.04 14.03 1.98
C VAL A 204 -11.61 12.57 2.09
N TRP A 205 -10.80 12.29 3.08
CA TRP A 205 -10.38 10.92 3.39
C TRP A 205 -11.41 10.22 4.27
N ARG A 206 -11.51 8.92 4.11
CA ARG A 206 -12.47 8.06 4.82
C ARG A 206 -11.78 6.80 5.34
N THR A 207 -12.36 6.21 6.38
CA THR A 207 -11.96 4.92 6.94
C THR A 207 -13.18 4.03 7.13
N VAL A 208 -13.02 2.72 7.07
CA VAL A 208 -14.12 1.77 7.27
C VAL A 208 -14.50 1.75 8.76
N LYS A 209 -15.79 1.91 9.05
CA LYS A 209 -16.30 1.83 10.42
C LYS A 209 -16.15 0.41 10.96
N GLY A 210 -15.53 0.24 12.12
CA GLY A 210 -15.23 -1.07 12.71
C GLY A 210 -13.96 -1.74 12.16
N GLY A 211 -13.21 -1.05 11.27
CA GLY A 211 -11.99 -1.53 10.65
C GLY A 211 -12.21 -2.17 9.28
N SER A 212 -11.13 -2.31 8.54
CA SER A 212 -11.15 -2.79 7.15
C SER A 212 -11.67 -4.22 6.98
N ARG A 213 -11.58 -5.05 8.02
CA ARG A 213 -12.18 -6.40 8.02
C ARG A 213 -13.68 -6.40 7.73
N GLU A 214 -14.39 -5.31 8.03
CA GLU A 214 -15.85 -5.27 7.86
C GLU A 214 -16.26 -5.31 6.38
N TYR A 215 -15.53 -4.65 5.49
CA TYR A 215 -15.81 -4.80 4.06
C TYR A 215 -15.46 -6.20 3.55
N VAL A 216 -14.39 -6.83 4.07
CA VAL A 216 -14.00 -8.19 3.70
C VAL A 216 -15.11 -9.17 4.08
N LYS A 217 -15.63 -9.08 5.30
CA LYS A 217 -16.78 -9.91 5.75
C LYS A 217 -18.00 -9.77 4.83
N LYS A 218 -18.35 -8.52 4.48
CA LYS A 218 -19.50 -8.25 3.60
C LYS A 218 -19.27 -8.78 2.19
N LEU A 219 -18.05 -8.65 1.66
CA LEU A 219 -17.68 -9.17 0.34
C LEU A 219 -17.78 -10.69 0.32
N VAL A 220 -17.18 -11.37 1.29
CA VAL A 220 -17.21 -12.85 1.40
C VAL A 220 -18.64 -13.35 1.54
N ALA A 221 -19.45 -12.70 2.38
CA ALA A 221 -20.86 -13.07 2.57
C ALA A 221 -21.72 -12.93 1.27
N LYS A 222 -21.33 -12.06 0.34
CA LYS A 222 -21.99 -11.87 -0.96
C LYS A 222 -21.35 -12.68 -2.10
N THR A 223 -20.33 -13.49 -1.80
CA THR A 223 -19.59 -14.28 -2.80
C THR A 223 -20.02 -15.73 -2.77
N SER A 224 -20.24 -16.34 -3.93
CA SER A 224 -20.54 -17.78 -4.08
C SER A 224 -19.28 -18.65 -4.18
N ALA A 225 -18.08 -18.07 -4.05
CA ALA A 225 -16.81 -18.80 -4.11
C ALA A 225 -16.58 -19.62 -2.83
N ASP A 226 -15.84 -20.72 -2.97
CA ASP A 226 -15.34 -21.51 -1.85
C ASP A 226 -14.03 -20.90 -1.32
N PHE A 227 -13.98 -20.51 -0.03
CA PHE A 227 -12.81 -19.93 0.61
C PHE A 227 -12.11 -20.95 1.50
N LYS A 228 -10.91 -21.36 1.12
CA LYS A 228 -10.06 -22.29 1.87
C LYS A 228 -8.97 -21.50 2.61
N VAL A 229 -9.18 -21.22 3.89
CA VAL A 229 -8.16 -20.66 4.79
C VAL A 229 -7.22 -21.75 5.31
N ASN A 230 -6.06 -21.38 5.89
CA ASN A 230 -5.00 -22.32 6.30
C ASN A 230 -4.62 -23.31 5.18
N SER A 231 -4.73 -22.87 3.93
CA SER A 231 -4.52 -23.67 2.73
C SER A 231 -3.40 -23.04 1.90
N GLU A 232 -2.16 -23.32 2.31
CA GLU A 232 -0.98 -22.81 1.62
C GLU A 232 -0.78 -23.54 0.31
N VAL A 233 -0.91 -22.81 -0.81
CA VAL A 233 -0.48 -23.34 -2.12
C VAL A 233 1.03 -23.36 -2.13
N THR A 234 1.60 -24.50 -2.44
CA THR A 234 3.06 -24.72 -2.44
C THR A 234 3.64 -24.89 -3.84
N LYS A 235 2.80 -25.23 -4.81
CA LYS A 235 3.20 -25.43 -6.21
C LYS A 235 2.01 -25.30 -7.13
N VAL A 236 2.25 -24.78 -8.32
CA VAL A 236 1.30 -24.77 -9.45
C VAL A 236 2.00 -25.31 -10.69
N THR A 237 1.34 -26.22 -11.39
CA THR A 237 1.81 -26.79 -12.67
C THR A 237 0.72 -26.66 -13.72
N ARG A 238 1.08 -26.21 -14.91
CA ARG A 238 0.16 -25.98 -16.02
C ARG A 238 0.46 -26.98 -17.15
N ARG A 239 -0.44 -27.91 -17.36
CA ARG A 239 -0.28 -28.98 -18.38
C ARG A 239 -1.62 -29.29 -19.04
N ASP A 240 -1.60 -29.62 -20.33
CA ASP A 240 -2.76 -30.10 -21.08
C ASP A 240 -4.01 -29.21 -20.94
N ALA A 241 -3.79 -27.88 -21.03
CA ALA A 241 -4.82 -26.86 -20.86
C ALA A 241 -5.50 -26.88 -19.48
N LYS A 242 -4.92 -27.55 -18.48
CA LYS A 242 -5.38 -27.59 -17.08
C LYS A 242 -4.31 -27.06 -16.13
N VAL A 243 -4.74 -26.66 -14.95
CA VAL A 243 -3.90 -26.16 -13.87
C VAL A 243 -4.03 -27.09 -12.68
N GLN A 244 -2.91 -27.57 -12.18
CA GLN A 244 -2.81 -28.39 -10.96
C GLN A 244 -2.28 -27.52 -9.82
N VAL A 245 -3.05 -27.40 -8.73
CA VAL A 245 -2.73 -26.60 -7.55
C VAL A 245 -2.43 -27.56 -6.38
N TYR A 246 -1.22 -27.53 -5.87
CA TYR A 246 -0.75 -28.35 -4.74
C TYR A 246 -0.86 -27.55 -3.44
N ILE A 247 -1.38 -28.17 -2.39
CA ILE A 247 -1.74 -27.54 -1.12
C ILE A 247 -1.00 -28.19 0.03
N ASN A 248 -0.48 -27.41 0.97
CA ASN A 248 0.12 -27.86 2.24
C ASN A 248 1.26 -28.90 2.07
N ASN A 249 2.09 -28.76 1.03
CA ASN A 249 3.17 -29.70 0.71
C ASN A 249 2.74 -31.17 0.48
N GLU A 250 1.48 -31.41 0.21
CA GLU A 250 0.99 -32.73 -0.10
C GLU A 250 1.28 -33.09 -1.57
N ASN A 251 1.45 -34.38 -1.87
CA ASN A 251 1.54 -34.86 -3.25
C ASN A 251 0.17 -34.92 -3.95
N VAL A 252 -0.87 -34.40 -3.31
CA VAL A 252 -2.23 -34.31 -3.80
C VAL A 252 -2.47 -32.91 -4.35
N PHE A 253 -3.10 -32.83 -5.52
CA PHE A 253 -3.44 -31.58 -6.15
C PHE A 253 -4.92 -31.54 -6.54
N GLU A 254 -5.46 -30.32 -6.59
CA GLU A 254 -6.75 -30.07 -7.22
C GLU A 254 -6.55 -29.53 -8.64
N THR A 255 -7.45 -29.91 -9.55
CA THR A 255 -7.37 -29.52 -10.97
C THR A 255 -8.38 -28.44 -11.28
N PHE A 256 -7.94 -27.41 -11.98
CA PHE A 256 -8.71 -26.25 -12.41
C PHE A 256 -8.56 -26.00 -13.91
N ASP A 257 -9.49 -25.23 -14.47
CA ASP A 257 -9.41 -24.75 -15.86
C ASP A 257 -8.48 -23.55 -15.96
N ALA A 258 -8.45 -22.73 -14.93
CA ALA A 258 -7.69 -21.48 -14.88
C ALA A 258 -7.17 -21.17 -13.46
N VAL A 259 -6.12 -20.33 -13.38
CA VAL A 259 -5.58 -19.83 -12.12
C VAL A 259 -5.37 -18.33 -12.15
N ILE A 260 -5.74 -17.66 -11.05
CA ILE A 260 -5.45 -16.26 -10.78
C ILE A 260 -4.48 -16.16 -9.61
N PHE A 261 -3.28 -15.66 -9.88
CA PHE A 261 -2.29 -15.37 -8.85
C PHE A 261 -2.53 -13.96 -8.30
N ALA A 262 -3.13 -13.88 -7.10
CA ALA A 262 -3.43 -12.65 -6.38
C ALA A 262 -2.50 -12.45 -5.17
N ALA A 263 -1.26 -12.92 -5.29
CA ALA A 263 -0.19 -12.86 -4.30
C ALA A 263 0.92 -11.89 -4.75
N HIS A 264 1.96 -11.72 -3.94
CA HIS A 264 3.16 -10.99 -4.33
C HIS A 264 3.88 -11.70 -5.48
N THR A 265 4.56 -10.94 -6.36
CA THR A 265 5.17 -11.53 -7.55
C THR A 265 6.29 -12.53 -7.23
N ASN A 266 7.09 -12.27 -6.19
CA ASN A 266 8.12 -13.18 -5.72
C ASN A 266 7.50 -14.49 -5.18
N GLN A 267 6.40 -14.42 -4.43
CA GLN A 267 5.66 -15.60 -3.96
C GLN A 267 5.05 -16.34 -5.16
N THR A 268 4.39 -15.63 -6.08
CA THR A 268 3.84 -16.22 -7.31
C THR A 268 4.91 -16.97 -8.10
N LEU A 269 6.08 -16.37 -8.30
CA LEU A 269 7.18 -16.98 -9.04
C LEU A 269 7.72 -18.23 -8.34
N SER A 270 7.74 -18.27 -7.00
CA SER A 270 8.14 -19.46 -6.25
C SER A 270 7.15 -20.62 -6.36
N LEU A 271 5.87 -20.33 -6.61
CA LEU A 271 4.83 -21.34 -6.82
C LEU A 271 4.83 -21.92 -8.24
N LEU A 272 5.26 -21.14 -9.24
CA LEU A 272 5.26 -21.52 -10.65
C LEU A 272 6.44 -22.45 -10.96
N ASN A 273 6.19 -23.74 -11.05
CA ASN A 273 7.23 -24.72 -11.35
C ASN A 273 7.66 -24.72 -12.83
N ASP A 274 6.84 -24.12 -13.70
CA ASP A 274 6.96 -24.12 -15.15
C ASP A 274 6.97 -22.70 -15.75
N ALA A 275 7.38 -21.69 -14.95
CA ALA A 275 7.46 -20.32 -15.39
C ALA A 275 8.38 -20.17 -16.62
N ASP A 276 7.89 -19.52 -17.69
CA ASP A 276 8.72 -19.21 -18.85
C ASP A 276 9.61 -17.99 -18.60
N ALA A 277 10.49 -17.71 -19.56
CA ALA A 277 11.46 -16.62 -19.43
C ALA A 277 10.80 -15.23 -19.30
N GLN A 278 9.64 -15.03 -19.92
CA GLN A 278 8.91 -13.76 -19.87
C GLN A 278 8.22 -13.58 -18.51
N GLU A 279 7.55 -14.62 -18.00
CA GLU A 279 6.99 -14.64 -16.65
C GLU A 279 8.08 -14.42 -15.59
N GLN A 280 9.20 -15.16 -15.70
CA GLN A 280 10.34 -15.00 -14.80
C GLN A 280 10.84 -13.55 -14.78
N LYS A 281 11.06 -12.95 -15.96
CA LYS A 281 11.54 -11.57 -16.06
C LYS A 281 10.55 -10.59 -15.41
N ILE A 282 9.28 -10.60 -15.82
CA ILE A 282 8.27 -9.65 -15.36
C ILE A 282 8.05 -9.77 -13.85
N LEU A 283 7.86 -10.98 -13.33
CA LEU A 283 7.56 -11.21 -11.93
C LEU A 283 8.77 -10.97 -11.02
N SER A 284 10.00 -11.23 -11.49
CA SER A 284 11.21 -11.00 -10.71
C SER A 284 11.67 -9.54 -10.65
N ASP A 285 11.24 -8.70 -11.59
CA ASP A 285 11.61 -7.29 -11.64
C ASP A 285 10.92 -6.43 -10.55
N ILE A 286 9.85 -6.94 -9.93
CA ILE A 286 9.19 -6.28 -8.80
C ILE A 286 9.78 -6.82 -7.50
N LYS A 287 10.54 -5.99 -6.81
CA LYS A 287 11.19 -6.32 -5.55
C LYS A 287 10.29 -5.98 -4.36
N TYR A 288 10.50 -6.64 -3.24
CA TYR A 288 9.80 -6.36 -2.00
C TYR A 288 10.79 -6.08 -0.87
N LEU A 289 10.40 -5.17 0.03
CA LEU A 289 11.12 -4.95 1.27
C LEU A 289 10.20 -5.31 2.45
N PRO A 290 10.70 -6.11 3.40
CA PRO A 290 9.97 -6.39 4.62
C PRO A 290 9.92 -5.14 5.50
N ASN A 291 8.77 -4.91 6.12
CA ASN A 291 8.56 -3.86 7.10
C ASN A 291 8.10 -4.47 8.42
N GLN A 292 8.79 -4.10 9.47
CA GLN A 292 8.37 -4.38 10.84
C GLN A 292 7.27 -3.41 11.23
N VAL A 293 6.16 -3.92 11.71
CA VAL A 293 4.97 -3.13 12.06
C VAL A 293 4.57 -3.45 13.49
N TYR A 294 4.55 -2.43 14.33
CA TYR A 294 4.16 -2.53 15.73
C TYR A 294 2.85 -1.78 15.97
N LEU A 295 1.88 -2.45 16.59
CA LEU A 295 0.69 -1.82 17.15
C LEU A 295 0.92 -1.61 18.64
N HIS A 296 0.91 -0.36 19.11
CA HIS A 296 1.36 -0.01 20.46
C HIS A 296 0.73 1.28 20.99
N ARG A 297 1.01 1.56 22.28
CA ARG A 297 0.65 2.82 22.97
C ARG A 297 1.88 3.60 23.48
N ASP A 298 3.08 3.25 23.03
CA ASP A 298 4.32 3.88 23.44
C ASP A 298 4.50 5.25 22.76
N ARG A 299 4.43 6.32 23.53
CA ARG A 299 4.52 7.71 23.05
C ARG A 299 5.93 8.12 22.64
N ARG A 300 6.98 7.35 23.01
CA ARG A 300 8.37 7.63 22.62
C ARG A 300 8.57 7.57 21.10
N LEU A 301 7.75 6.79 20.41
CA LEU A 301 7.75 6.65 18.95
C LEU A 301 6.84 7.68 18.24
N MET A 302 6.58 8.81 18.88
CA MET A 302 5.88 9.97 18.33
C MET A 302 6.75 11.22 18.41
N PRO A 303 6.47 12.28 17.63
CA PRO A 303 7.16 13.56 17.79
C PRO A 303 7.12 14.05 19.26
N LYS A 304 8.19 14.67 19.74
CA LYS A 304 8.29 15.15 21.13
C LYS A 304 7.19 16.16 21.48
N ARG A 305 6.81 16.99 20.50
CA ARG A 305 5.74 17.98 20.69
C ARG A 305 4.40 17.39 20.26
N GLU A 306 3.52 17.10 21.21
CA GLU A 306 2.16 16.60 20.90
C GLU A 306 1.41 17.51 19.92
N LYS A 307 1.70 18.81 19.94
CA LYS A 307 1.10 19.80 19.05
C LYS A 307 1.32 19.49 17.56
N VAL A 308 2.43 18.83 17.20
CA VAL A 308 2.71 18.44 15.80
C VAL A 308 2.19 17.04 15.45
N TRP A 309 1.66 16.29 16.41
CA TRP A 309 1.15 14.96 16.15
C TRP A 309 0.08 15.00 15.05
N SER A 310 0.34 14.26 14.01
CA SER A 310 -0.49 14.16 12.82
C SER A 310 -0.96 12.74 12.60
N ALA A 311 -1.83 12.53 11.64
CA ALA A 311 -2.24 11.18 11.24
C ALA A 311 -1.02 10.34 10.83
N TRP A 312 -0.09 10.94 10.08
CA TRP A 312 1.19 10.36 9.65
C TRP A 312 2.34 11.17 10.25
N ASN A 313 3.19 10.51 11.03
CA ASN A 313 4.35 11.14 11.67
C ASN A 313 5.61 10.47 11.15
N TYR A 314 6.37 11.21 10.34
CA TYR A 314 7.68 10.78 9.87
C TYR A 314 8.73 11.13 10.90
N LEU A 315 9.42 10.11 11.38
CA LEU A 315 10.51 10.26 12.33
C LEU A 315 11.81 9.95 11.62
N HIS A 316 12.67 10.96 11.59
CA HIS A 316 13.99 10.85 11.03
C HIS A 316 14.97 10.51 12.13
N ASP A 317 15.37 9.26 12.19
CA ASP A 317 16.31 8.74 13.17
C ASP A 317 17.56 8.16 12.49
N LYS A 318 18.61 7.87 13.26
CA LYS A 318 19.83 7.24 12.80
C LYS A 318 20.05 5.99 13.64
N ASP A 319 20.52 4.92 13.00
CA ASP A 319 20.99 3.74 13.71
C ASP A 319 22.33 3.97 14.40
N GLU A 320 22.79 2.99 15.15
CA GLU A 320 24.09 3.02 15.83
C GLU A 320 25.27 3.24 14.86
N LYS A 321 25.10 2.90 13.57
CA LYS A 321 26.07 3.10 12.50
C LYS A 321 25.93 4.44 11.77
N ASN A 322 25.10 5.35 12.30
CA ASN A 322 24.82 6.67 11.74
C ASN A 322 24.09 6.65 10.38
N ASN A 323 23.47 5.51 9.99
CA ASN A 323 22.59 5.45 8.83
C ASN A 323 21.22 6.05 9.18
N ILE A 324 20.63 6.71 8.19
CA ILE A 324 19.29 7.28 8.32
C ILE A 324 18.26 6.16 8.30
N ILE A 325 17.51 6.01 9.39
CA ILE A 325 16.34 5.15 9.48
C ILE A 325 15.09 5.99 9.27
N VAL A 326 14.21 5.49 8.44
CA VAL A 326 12.88 6.06 8.22
C VAL A 326 11.90 5.29 9.09
N THR A 327 11.35 5.95 10.08
CA THR A 327 10.25 5.45 10.89
C THR A 327 9.00 6.24 10.59
N VAL A 328 7.89 5.56 10.41
CA VAL A 328 6.58 6.19 10.24
C VAL A 328 5.66 5.72 11.34
N SER A 329 5.16 6.65 12.16
CA SER A 329 4.17 6.36 13.19
C SER A 329 2.81 6.93 12.78
N TYR A 330 1.84 6.07 12.61
CA TYR A 330 0.44 6.41 12.34
C TYR A 330 -0.30 6.61 13.66
N TRP A 331 -0.94 7.75 13.82
CA TRP A 331 -1.79 8.02 14.99
C TRP A 331 -3.22 7.55 14.70
N MET A 332 -3.54 6.35 15.17
CA MET A 332 -4.78 5.67 14.84
C MET A 332 -6.02 6.41 15.37
N ASN A 333 -5.88 7.16 16.46
CA ASN A 333 -6.96 8.00 16.98
C ASN A 333 -7.43 9.07 15.98
N ARG A 334 -6.53 9.60 15.13
CA ARG A 334 -6.92 10.54 14.06
C ARG A 334 -7.40 9.81 12.81
N LEU A 335 -6.79 8.68 12.48
CA LEU A 335 -7.09 7.92 11.26
C LEU A 335 -8.43 7.19 11.36
N GLN A 336 -8.71 6.54 12.50
CA GLN A 336 -9.91 5.73 12.70
C GLN A 336 -10.92 6.31 13.70
N ASN A 337 -10.79 7.59 14.08
CA ASN A 337 -11.67 8.27 15.04
C ASN A 337 -11.77 7.56 16.40
N ILE A 338 -10.67 6.93 16.84
CA ILE A 338 -10.59 6.31 18.15
C ILE A 338 -10.54 7.39 19.24
N ASN A 339 -11.22 7.16 20.36
CA ASN A 339 -11.23 8.10 21.48
C ASN A 339 -9.80 8.40 21.94
N LYS A 340 -9.45 9.69 22.06
CA LYS A 340 -8.10 10.16 22.46
C LYS A 340 -7.69 9.72 23.86
N LYS A 341 -8.62 9.27 24.70
CA LYS A 341 -8.33 8.64 25.99
C LYS A 341 -7.47 7.38 25.83
N TYR A 342 -7.55 6.71 24.71
CA TYR A 342 -6.84 5.49 24.38
C TYR A 342 -5.85 5.73 23.22
N PRO A 343 -4.69 6.38 23.46
CA PRO A 343 -3.73 6.65 22.40
C PRO A 343 -3.18 5.36 21.82
N LEU A 344 -3.35 5.19 20.50
CA LEU A 344 -2.93 4.02 19.74
C LEU A 344 -2.13 4.45 18.50
N PHE A 345 -1.04 3.75 18.29
CA PHE A 345 -0.11 4.00 17.20
C PHE A 345 0.19 2.71 16.44
N VAL A 346 0.39 2.85 15.15
CA VAL A 346 0.99 1.80 14.31
C VAL A 346 2.30 2.37 13.79
N THR A 347 3.43 1.76 14.17
CA THR A 347 4.75 2.26 13.79
C THR A 347 5.48 1.26 12.91
N LEU A 348 6.01 1.75 11.79
CA LEU A 348 6.81 1.00 10.84
C LEU A 348 8.29 1.27 11.06
N ASN A 349 9.07 0.19 11.11
CA ASN A 349 10.53 0.19 11.14
C ASN A 349 11.13 1.13 12.20
N PRO A 350 10.70 1.07 13.47
CA PRO A 350 11.35 1.86 14.51
C PRO A 350 12.79 1.39 14.72
N PRO A 351 13.73 2.31 15.05
CA PRO A 351 15.11 1.95 15.36
C PRO A 351 15.21 1.07 16.61
N GLU A 352 14.31 1.29 17.56
CA GLU A 352 14.10 0.48 18.74
C GLU A 352 12.63 0.09 18.82
N PRO A 353 12.31 -1.17 19.16
CA PRO A 353 10.94 -1.58 19.37
C PRO A 353 10.24 -0.74 20.45
N PRO A 354 8.91 -0.59 20.40
CA PRO A 354 8.17 -0.07 21.54
C PRO A 354 8.36 -0.99 22.76
N ALA A 355 8.22 -0.43 23.96
CA ALA A 355 8.29 -1.21 25.18
C ALA A 355 7.28 -2.37 25.14
N SER A 356 7.69 -3.56 25.57
CA SER A 356 6.90 -4.79 25.45
C SER A 356 5.53 -4.67 26.12
N GLU A 357 5.49 -4.04 27.32
CA GLU A 357 4.27 -3.80 28.10
C GLU A 357 3.34 -2.73 27.50
N LEU A 358 3.82 -2.00 26.49
CA LEU A 358 3.06 -1.01 25.74
C LEU A 358 2.70 -1.48 24.32
N THR A 359 3.05 -2.73 23.98
CA THR A 359 2.87 -3.31 22.65
C THR A 359 1.69 -4.27 22.64
N PHE A 360 0.77 -4.08 21.70
CA PHE A 360 -0.40 -4.95 21.49
C PHE A 360 -0.18 -5.98 20.39
N GLY A 361 0.74 -5.73 19.46
CA GLY A 361 1.04 -6.67 18.37
C GLY A 361 2.25 -6.30 17.54
N TYR A 362 2.84 -7.33 16.93
CA TYR A 362 3.94 -7.23 15.96
C TYR A 362 3.55 -7.96 14.69
N PHE A 363 3.83 -7.35 13.54
CA PHE A 363 3.50 -7.89 12.21
C PHE A 363 4.65 -7.61 11.25
N GLU A 364 4.77 -8.44 10.21
CA GLU A 364 5.66 -8.22 9.09
C GLU A 364 4.84 -8.07 7.82
N TYR A 365 5.06 -6.96 7.11
CA TYR A 365 4.43 -6.68 5.82
C TYR A 365 5.48 -6.37 4.77
N ASP A 366 5.44 -7.12 3.67
CA ASP A 366 6.28 -6.88 2.52
C ASP A 366 5.64 -5.82 1.61
N HIS A 367 6.38 -4.74 1.32
CA HIS A 367 5.91 -3.71 0.40
C HIS A 367 6.70 -3.74 -0.92
N PRO A 368 6.02 -3.66 -2.08
CA PRO A 368 6.68 -3.61 -3.37
C PRO A 368 7.49 -2.31 -3.50
N GLN A 369 8.65 -2.41 -4.17
CA GLN A 369 9.51 -1.28 -4.46
C GLN A 369 9.35 -0.87 -5.93
N PHE A 370 9.15 0.42 -6.18
CA PHE A 370 8.82 0.96 -7.48
C PHE A 370 10.03 1.67 -8.10
N ASP A 371 10.97 0.89 -8.60
CA ASP A 371 12.07 1.35 -9.43
C ASP A 371 11.71 1.30 -10.94
N ARG A 372 12.65 1.62 -11.79
CA ARG A 372 12.46 1.58 -13.26
C ARG A 372 12.08 0.20 -13.77
N ASN A 373 12.67 -0.86 -13.18
CA ASN A 373 12.40 -2.24 -13.59
C ASN A 373 10.97 -2.63 -13.22
N ALA A 374 10.50 -2.24 -12.03
CA ALA A 374 9.13 -2.47 -11.62
C ALA A 374 8.11 -1.79 -12.56
N PHE A 375 8.32 -0.52 -12.95
CA PHE A 375 7.44 0.14 -13.91
C PHE A 375 7.51 -0.47 -15.31
N ALA A 376 8.68 -0.92 -15.75
CA ALA A 376 8.81 -1.66 -17.01
C ALA A 376 8.09 -3.01 -16.95
N ALA A 377 8.18 -3.73 -15.84
CA ALA A 377 7.45 -4.98 -15.62
C ALA A 377 5.93 -4.77 -15.65
N GLN A 378 5.43 -3.73 -14.97
CA GLN A 378 4.00 -3.36 -15.01
C GLN A 378 3.51 -3.07 -16.44
N SER A 379 4.30 -2.33 -17.22
CA SER A 379 3.96 -2.01 -18.62
C SER A 379 3.89 -3.24 -19.52
N ASN A 380 4.66 -4.28 -19.20
CA ASN A 380 4.70 -5.54 -19.95
C ASN A 380 3.77 -6.63 -19.39
N LEU A 381 3.07 -6.37 -18.29
CA LEU A 381 2.24 -7.37 -17.59
C LEU A 381 1.16 -7.98 -18.49
N SER A 382 0.58 -7.19 -19.40
CA SER A 382 -0.45 -7.65 -20.34
C SER A 382 0.04 -8.79 -21.23
N SER A 383 1.34 -8.89 -21.51
CA SER A 383 1.89 -9.91 -22.41
C SER A 383 1.93 -11.32 -21.81
N ILE A 384 1.75 -11.45 -20.50
CA ILE A 384 1.69 -12.76 -19.82
C ILE A 384 0.28 -13.12 -19.33
N GLN A 385 -0.69 -12.20 -19.43
CA GLN A 385 -2.06 -12.45 -18.98
C GLN A 385 -2.78 -13.44 -19.87
N GLY A 386 -3.41 -14.43 -19.26
CA GLY A 386 -4.16 -15.48 -19.95
C GLY A 386 -3.30 -16.55 -20.60
N ASN A 387 -1.98 -16.41 -20.62
CA ASN A 387 -1.09 -17.45 -21.16
C ASN A 387 -1.17 -18.69 -20.27
N ARG A 388 -1.35 -19.86 -20.90
CA ARG A 388 -1.50 -21.14 -20.19
C ARG A 388 -2.56 -21.09 -19.08
N ASN A 389 -3.68 -20.38 -19.34
CA ASN A 389 -4.82 -20.21 -18.43
C ASN A 389 -4.43 -19.61 -17.08
N SER A 390 -3.47 -18.68 -17.08
CA SER A 390 -2.92 -18.04 -15.87
C SER A 390 -3.01 -16.54 -15.94
N TRP A 391 -3.46 -15.91 -14.85
CA TRP A 391 -3.56 -14.47 -14.70
C TRP A 391 -2.88 -14.00 -13.42
N PHE A 392 -2.39 -12.77 -13.42
CA PHE A 392 -1.59 -12.19 -12.36
C PHE A 392 -2.15 -10.83 -11.94
N CYS A 393 -2.50 -10.66 -10.67
CA CYS A 393 -3.01 -9.41 -10.13
C CYS A 393 -2.48 -9.12 -8.72
N GLY A 394 -2.53 -7.86 -8.34
CA GLY A 394 -2.10 -7.39 -7.04
C GLY A 394 -1.92 -5.87 -7.05
N ALA A 395 -1.78 -5.28 -5.88
CA ALA A 395 -1.50 -3.85 -5.74
C ALA A 395 -0.17 -3.45 -6.42
N TRP A 396 0.76 -4.37 -6.55
CA TRP A 396 2.05 -4.21 -7.24
C TRP A 396 1.92 -3.91 -8.76
N ALA A 397 0.75 -4.17 -9.35
CA ALA A 397 0.45 -3.81 -10.74
C ALA A 397 0.12 -2.32 -10.93
N GLY A 398 0.22 -1.51 -9.88
CA GLY A 398 0.08 -0.06 -9.84
C GLY A 398 1.06 0.54 -8.84
N PHE A 399 0.62 1.46 -8.01
CA PHE A 399 1.44 2.13 -7.01
C PHE A 399 1.45 1.48 -5.62
N GLY A 400 0.88 0.28 -5.47
CA GLY A 400 0.87 -0.48 -4.23
C GLY A 400 -0.35 -0.23 -3.33
N PHE A 401 -1.36 0.49 -3.80
CA PHE A 401 -2.55 0.82 -3.01
C PHE A 401 -3.71 -0.16 -3.24
N HIS A 402 -4.69 -0.10 -2.35
CA HIS A 402 -5.88 -0.96 -2.42
C HIS A 402 -6.64 -0.83 -3.74
N GLU A 403 -6.77 0.40 -4.25
CA GLU A 403 -7.37 0.66 -5.55
C GLU A 403 -6.62 -0.02 -6.69
N ASP A 404 -5.29 0.02 -6.66
CA ASP A 404 -4.47 -0.63 -7.69
C ASP A 404 -4.69 -2.14 -7.71
N GLY A 405 -4.78 -2.75 -6.52
CA GLY A 405 -5.10 -4.16 -6.37
C GLY A 405 -6.47 -4.52 -6.94
N LEU A 406 -7.48 -3.72 -6.64
CA LEU A 406 -8.84 -3.88 -7.15
C LEU A 406 -8.88 -3.71 -8.67
N GLN A 407 -8.27 -2.63 -9.19
CA GLN A 407 -8.26 -2.35 -10.62
C GLN A 407 -7.50 -3.41 -11.42
N SER A 408 -6.42 -3.98 -10.87
CA SER A 408 -5.70 -5.08 -11.52
C SER A 408 -6.58 -6.32 -11.63
N ALA A 409 -7.32 -6.66 -10.58
CA ALA A 409 -8.27 -7.77 -10.60
C ALA A 409 -9.46 -7.51 -11.53
N GLN A 410 -9.96 -6.29 -11.60
CA GLN A 410 -11.05 -5.93 -12.52
C GLN A 410 -10.66 -6.15 -13.98
N ARG A 411 -9.42 -5.79 -14.37
CA ARG A 411 -8.91 -6.04 -15.74
C ARG A 411 -8.90 -7.52 -16.06
N ILE A 412 -8.48 -8.37 -15.10
CA ILE A 412 -8.46 -9.84 -15.27
C ILE A 412 -9.88 -10.39 -15.39
N VAL A 413 -10.79 -9.97 -14.54
CA VAL A 413 -12.21 -10.38 -14.62
C VAL A 413 -12.77 -10.08 -16.01
N THR A 414 -12.54 -8.86 -16.52
CA THR A 414 -13.00 -8.48 -17.86
C THR A 414 -12.36 -9.32 -18.97
N ASP A 415 -11.07 -9.64 -18.85
CA ASP A 415 -10.37 -10.49 -19.85
C ASP A 415 -10.93 -11.94 -19.84
N ILE A 416 -11.13 -12.53 -18.66
CA ILE A 416 -11.70 -13.88 -18.52
C ILE A 416 -13.12 -13.93 -19.08
N GLU A 417 -14.00 -13.00 -18.68
CA GLU A 417 -15.38 -12.97 -19.15
C GLU A 417 -15.49 -12.75 -20.67
N SER A 418 -14.58 -11.95 -21.25
CA SER A 418 -14.56 -11.75 -22.71
C SER A 418 -14.12 -12.99 -23.50
N ARG A 419 -13.17 -13.76 -22.98
CA ARG A 419 -12.71 -15.02 -23.60
C ARG A 419 -13.80 -16.10 -23.54
N ASP A 420 -14.45 -16.25 -22.37
CA ASP A 420 -15.58 -17.18 -22.23
C ASP A 420 -16.73 -16.89 -23.22
N TYR A 421 -17.04 -15.61 -23.43
CA TYR A 421 -18.06 -15.20 -24.37
C TYR A 421 -17.70 -15.60 -25.80
N VAL A 422 -16.45 -15.42 -26.21
CA VAL A 422 -15.98 -15.82 -27.55
C VAL A 422 -16.03 -17.34 -27.74
N GLU A 423 -15.57 -18.11 -26.74
CA GLU A 423 -15.63 -19.58 -26.79
C GLU A 423 -17.07 -20.11 -26.84
N THR A 424 -17.98 -19.50 -26.11
CA THR A 424 -19.40 -19.88 -26.09
C THR A 424 -20.03 -19.67 -27.46
N ILE A 425 -19.73 -18.56 -28.14
CA ILE A 425 -20.22 -18.31 -29.52
C ILE A 425 -19.60 -19.31 -30.51
N ALA A 426 -18.29 -19.54 -30.43
CA ALA A 426 -17.59 -20.48 -31.33
C ALA A 426 -18.10 -21.91 -31.22
N ASN A 427 -18.53 -22.34 -30.01
CA ASN A 427 -19.11 -23.67 -29.78
C ASN A 427 -20.60 -23.77 -30.15
N ALA A 428 -21.29 -22.64 -30.33
CA ALA A 428 -22.71 -22.58 -30.72
C ALA A 428 -22.89 -22.40 -32.23
N SER A 429 -21.86 -22.13 -32.98
CA SER A 429 -21.81 -22.05 -34.47
C SER A 429 -21.27 -23.32 -35.09
#